data_b549e49eb4ed23122376345b5bf29d7a
#
_entry.id   b549e49eb4ed23122376345b5bf29d7a
#
_cell.length_a   1.000
_cell.length_b   1.000
_cell.length_c   1.000
_cell.angle_alpha   90.00
_cell.angle_beta   90.00
_cell.angle_gamma   90.00
#
_symmetry.space_group_name_H-M   'P 1'
#
loop_
_entity.id
_entity.type
_entity.pdbx_description
1 polymer ?
#
loop_
_entity_poly.entity_id
_entity_poly.type
_entity_poly.pdbx_seq_one_letter_code
_entity_poly.pdbx_strand_id
1 'polypeptide(L)'
;MRQRRLIVPLIFFLGLWGCVTAGRDFAGAPVNSIEINKTSQREIFSYFGEPYRKGIENGYETWSYLYNYWELGQLKDSKELTVVFNKDQTVRSYSYNAR
;
A
#
# COMPACT_ATOMS: atom_id res chain seq x y z
N MET A 1 -29.18 22.67 -27.97
CA MET A 1 -29.57 21.44 -27.28
C MET A 1 -28.45 20.43 -27.12
N ARG A 2 -27.80 20.12 -28.20
CA ARG A 2 -26.81 19.10 -28.21
C ARG A 2 -25.50 19.52 -27.54
N GLN A 3 -25.22 20.81 -27.52
CA GLN A 3 -23.97 21.30 -26.96
C GLN A 3 -23.88 21.06 -25.48
N ARG A 4 -25.00 21.02 -24.81
CA ARG A 4 -25.01 20.84 -23.37
C ARG A 4 -24.34 19.55 -22.92
N ARG A 5 -24.38 18.53 -23.73
CA ARG A 5 -23.82 17.25 -23.37
C ARG A 5 -22.32 17.25 -23.32
N LEU A 6 -21.70 18.18 -24.03
CA LEU A 6 -20.26 18.26 -24.10
C LEU A 6 -19.63 18.89 -22.86
N ILE A 7 -20.43 19.66 -22.12
CA ILE A 7 -19.92 20.36 -20.95
C ILE A 7 -19.73 19.43 -19.76
N VAL A 8 -20.62 18.45 -19.61
CA VAL A 8 -20.60 17.56 -18.46
C VAL A 8 -19.31 16.78 -18.35
N PRO A 9 -18.81 16.10 -19.40
CA PRO A 9 -17.53 15.39 -19.30
C PRO A 9 -16.38 16.30 -18.94
N LEU A 10 -16.41 17.54 -19.42
CA LEU A 10 -15.33 18.46 -19.14
C LEU A 10 -15.27 18.82 -17.66
N ILE A 11 -16.41 19.07 -17.05
CA ILE A 11 -16.47 19.40 -15.63
C ILE A 11 -15.99 18.22 -14.78
N PHE A 12 -16.41 17.03 -15.14
CA PHE A 12 -16.01 15.84 -14.42
C PHE A 12 -14.52 15.63 -14.48
N PHE A 13 -13.92 15.89 -15.63
CA PHE A 13 -12.49 15.73 -15.81
C PHE A 13 -11.69 16.65 -14.90
N LEU A 14 -12.15 17.88 -14.70
CA LEU A 14 -11.47 18.83 -13.85
C LEU A 14 -11.44 18.38 -12.39
N GLY A 15 -12.42 17.63 -11.96
CA GLY A 15 -12.49 17.15 -10.60
C GLY A 15 -11.43 16.13 -10.24
N LEU A 16 -10.68 15.61 -11.21
CA LEU A 16 -9.68 14.59 -10.97
C LEU A 16 -8.30 15.14 -10.72
N TRP A 17 -8.12 16.45 -10.70
CA TRP A 17 -6.80 17.05 -10.70
C TRP A 17 -6.18 17.30 -9.34
N GLY A 18 -6.91 17.21 -8.26
CA GLY A 18 -6.41 17.63 -6.95
C GLY A 18 -5.56 16.61 -6.24
N CYS A 19 -5.92 15.35 -6.29
CA CYS A 19 -5.36 14.32 -5.44
C CYS A 19 -5.12 13.04 -6.21
N VAL A 20 -4.02 12.36 -5.88
CA VAL A 20 -3.66 11.09 -6.51
C VAL A 20 -3.16 10.15 -5.42
N THR A 21 -3.61 8.91 -5.46
CA THR A 21 -3.08 7.88 -4.58
C THR A 21 -2.45 6.77 -5.40
N ALA A 22 -1.37 6.20 -4.87
CA ALA A 22 -0.75 5.01 -5.42
C ALA A 22 -0.71 3.96 -4.33
N GLY A 23 -1.12 2.74 -4.67
CA GLY A 23 -1.21 1.67 -3.71
C GLY A 23 -2.47 1.77 -2.87
N ARG A 24 -2.43 1.19 -1.69
CA ARG A 24 -3.58 1.10 -0.79
C ARG A 24 -3.15 1.50 0.60
N ASP A 25 -3.94 2.34 1.27
CA ASP A 25 -3.64 2.71 2.64
C ASP A 25 -3.75 1.48 3.55
N PHE A 26 -2.90 1.43 4.56
CA PHE A 26 -2.91 0.37 5.55
C PHE A 26 -2.54 0.95 6.91
N ALA A 27 -2.97 0.27 7.98
CA ALA A 27 -2.67 0.74 9.32
C ALA A 27 -1.19 0.50 9.65
N GLY A 28 -0.51 1.53 10.14
CA GLY A 28 0.90 1.41 10.52
C GLY A 28 1.13 0.92 11.93
N ALA A 29 0.15 1.12 12.84
CA ALA A 29 0.33 0.75 14.24
C ALA A 29 0.67 -0.72 14.47
N PRO A 30 0.06 -1.70 13.76
CA PRO A 30 0.40 -3.11 13.99
C PRO A 30 1.83 -3.50 13.67
N VAL A 31 2.61 -2.64 13.00
CA VAL A 31 4.01 -2.95 12.72
C VAL A 31 4.76 -3.29 13.99
N ASN A 32 4.42 -2.64 15.10
CA ASN A 32 5.07 -2.90 16.37
C ASN A 32 4.76 -4.27 16.95
N SER A 33 3.78 -4.96 16.39
CA SER A 33 3.40 -6.30 16.86
C SER A 33 4.09 -7.41 16.08
N ILE A 34 4.87 -7.08 15.07
CA ILE A 34 5.57 -8.08 14.27
C ILE A 34 6.75 -8.63 15.05
N GLU A 35 6.79 -9.96 15.19
CA GLU A 35 7.91 -10.64 15.87
C GLU A 35 8.57 -11.57 14.87
N ILE A 36 9.88 -11.37 14.70
CA ILE A 36 10.67 -12.17 13.77
C ILE A 36 10.66 -13.62 14.21
N ASN A 37 10.46 -14.53 13.28
CA ASN A 37 10.40 -15.96 13.47
C ASN A 37 9.20 -16.44 14.29
N LYS A 38 8.24 -15.56 14.55
CA LYS A 38 7.02 -15.92 15.30
C LYS A 38 5.75 -15.50 14.60
N THR A 39 5.65 -14.24 14.19
CA THR A 39 4.44 -13.75 13.52
C THR A 39 4.25 -14.52 12.21
N SER A 40 3.05 -15.07 12.01
CA SER A 40 2.75 -15.86 10.83
C SER A 40 2.27 -14.98 9.69
N GLN A 41 2.33 -15.56 8.48
CA GLN A 41 1.81 -14.90 7.29
C GLN A 41 0.33 -14.56 7.46
N ARG A 42 -0.42 -15.45 8.12
CA ARG A 42 -1.85 -15.21 8.38
C ARG A 42 -2.05 -14.01 9.29
N GLU A 43 -1.19 -13.86 10.29
CA GLU A 43 -1.27 -12.71 11.19
C GLU A 43 -0.94 -11.42 10.46
N ILE A 44 0.05 -11.46 9.57
CA ILE A 44 0.38 -10.30 8.75
C ILE A 44 -0.83 -9.89 7.91
N PHE A 45 -1.51 -10.87 7.32
CA PHE A 45 -2.70 -10.60 6.54
C PHE A 45 -3.81 -9.99 7.41
N SER A 46 -3.96 -10.47 8.64
CA SER A 46 -4.99 -9.93 9.53
C SER A 46 -4.66 -8.51 9.97
N TYR A 47 -3.39 -8.17 10.12
CA TYR A 47 -2.97 -6.82 10.51
C TYR A 47 -3.08 -5.83 9.37
N PHE A 48 -2.66 -6.21 8.17
CA PHE A 48 -2.47 -5.25 7.07
C PHE A 48 -3.34 -5.51 5.86
N GLY A 49 -3.97 -6.66 5.78
CA GLY A 49 -4.84 -7.00 4.65
C GLY A 49 -4.07 -7.54 3.48
N GLU A 50 -4.64 -7.40 2.29
CA GLU A 50 -4.03 -7.87 1.06
C GLU A 50 -2.83 -7.01 0.72
N PRO A 51 -1.67 -7.61 0.44
CA PRO A 51 -0.51 -6.80 0.05
C PRO A 51 -0.69 -6.17 -1.32
N TYR A 52 -0.04 -5.04 -1.51
CA TYR A 52 -0.03 -4.37 -2.80
C TYR A 52 0.72 -5.22 -3.83
N ARG A 53 1.76 -5.91 -3.41
CA ARG A 53 2.57 -6.74 -4.30
C ARG A 53 3.13 -7.93 -3.54
N LYS A 54 3.20 -9.09 -4.22
CA LYS A 54 3.84 -10.29 -3.71
C LYS A 54 4.98 -10.65 -4.65
N GLY A 55 6.05 -11.19 -4.10
CA GLY A 55 7.19 -11.58 -4.90
C GLY A 55 8.06 -12.58 -4.17
N ILE A 56 9.22 -12.86 -4.78
CA ILE A 56 10.24 -13.75 -4.22
C ILE A 56 11.54 -12.98 -4.21
N GLU A 57 12.24 -13.00 -3.07
CA GLU A 57 13.53 -12.35 -2.94
C GLU A 57 14.48 -13.33 -2.28
N ASN A 58 15.57 -13.67 -2.98
CA ASN A 58 16.55 -14.64 -2.49
C ASN A 58 15.91 -15.97 -2.11
N GLY A 59 14.85 -16.36 -2.85
CA GLY A 59 14.14 -17.61 -2.59
C GLY A 59 13.08 -17.54 -1.50
N TYR A 60 12.87 -16.39 -0.89
CA TYR A 60 11.88 -16.21 0.17
C TYR A 60 10.71 -15.38 -0.32
N GLU A 61 9.52 -15.77 0.09
CA GLU A 61 8.31 -15.02 -0.28
C GLU A 61 8.31 -13.64 0.37
N THR A 62 7.95 -12.63 -0.40
CA THR A 62 7.97 -11.24 0.06
C THR A 62 6.64 -10.58 -0.23
N TRP A 63 6.08 -9.92 0.78
CA TRP A 63 4.86 -9.13 0.64
C TRP A 63 5.20 -7.67 0.84
N SER A 64 4.69 -6.82 -0.05
CA SER A 64 4.92 -5.38 0.02
C SER A 64 3.60 -4.65 0.16
N TYR A 65 3.57 -3.73 1.11
CA TYR A 65 2.44 -2.83 1.33
C TYR A 65 2.91 -1.43 1.04
N LEU A 66 2.18 -0.72 0.19
CA LEU A 66 2.59 0.60 -0.27
C LEU A 66 1.41 1.53 -0.29
N TYR A 67 1.61 2.75 0.21
CA TYR A 67 0.63 3.80 0.11
C TYR A 67 1.34 5.13 -0.08
N ASN A 68 1.01 5.84 -1.15
CA ASN A 68 1.49 7.19 -1.40
C ASN A 68 0.30 8.06 -1.74
N TYR A 69 0.24 9.22 -1.12
CA TYR A 69 -0.81 10.18 -1.38
C TYR A 69 -0.19 11.49 -1.82
N TRP A 70 -0.61 11.98 -2.97
CA TRP A 70 -0.12 13.20 -3.57
C TRP A 70 -1.24 14.23 -3.61
N GLU A 71 -0.90 15.47 -3.35
CA GLU A 71 -1.85 16.57 -3.44
C GLU A 71 -1.17 17.73 -4.16
N LEU A 72 -1.77 18.18 -5.26
CA LEU A 72 -1.24 19.28 -6.06
C LEU A 72 0.22 19.07 -6.45
N GLY A 73 0.55 17.83 -6.83
CA GLY A 73 1.89 17.49 -7.28
C GLY A 73 2.90 17.27 -6.17
N GLN A 74 2.49 17.34 -4.91
CA GLN A 74 3.40 17.13 -3.78
C GLN A 74 3.02 15.85 -3.04
N LEU A 75 4.04 15.08 -2.65
CA LEU A 75 3.82 13.89 -1.83
C LEU A 75 3.47 14.32 -0.41
N LYS A 76 2.26 13.99 0.04
CA LYS A 76 1.77 14.39 1.35
C LYS A 76 1.84 13.29 2.38
N ASP A 77 1.76 12.04 1.95
CA ASP A 77 1.75 10.91 2.86
C ASP A 77 2.35 9.71 2.15
N SER A 78 3.13 8.93 2.88
CA SER A 78 3.80 7.77 2.30
C SER A 78 4.03 6.72 3.37
N LYS A 79 3.69 5.48 3.06
CA LYS A 79 3.96 4.34 3.93
C LYS A 79 4.43 3.19 3.07
N GLU A 80 5.45 2.49 3.53
CA GLU A 80 5.95 1.32 2.83
C GLU A 80 6.37 0.28 3.85
N LEU A 81 5.77 -0.91 3.76
CA LEU A 81 6.12 -2.05 4.59
C LEU A 81 6.47 -3.21 3.68
N THR A 82 7.64 -3.79 3.89
CA THR A 82 8.07 -4.99 3.17
C THR A 82 8.31 -6.09 4.19
N VAL A 83 7.67 -7.24 3.97
CA VAL A 83 7.78 -8.39 4.87
C VAL A 83 8.33 -9.57 4.08
N VAL A 84 9.39 -10.17 4.57
CA VAL A 84 10.01 -11.36 3.99
C VAL A 84 9.68 -12.54 4.90
N PHE A 85 9.24 -13.66 4.32
CA PHE A 85 8.79 -14.82 5.10
C PHE A 85 9.77 -15.97 5.00
N ASN A 86 9.93 -16.69 6.12
CA ASN A 86 10.66 -17.94 6.15
C ASN A 86 9.90 -19.01 5.37
N LYS A 87 10.53 -20.15 5.12
CA LYS A 87 9.88 -21.25 4.45
C LYS A 87 8.69 -21.81 5.23
N ASP A 88 8.69 -21.64 6.55
CA ASP A 88 7.57 -22.07 7.39
C ASP A 88 6.48 -21.00 7.51
N GLN A 89 6.58 -19.92 6.71
CA GLN A 89 5.58 -18.86 6.65
C GLN A 89 5.52 -17.97 7.89
N THR A 90 6.60 -17.91 8.66
CA THR A 90 6.73 -16.90 9.70
C THR A 90 7.59 -15.76 9.16
N VAL A 91 7.51 -14.60 9.81
CA VAL A 91 8.25 -13.42 9.37
C VAL A 91 9.74 -13.65 9.57
N ARG A 92 10.52 -13.51 8.50
CA ARG A 92 11.97 -13.59 8.53
C ARG A 92 12.58 -12.22 8.81
N SER A 93 12.06 -11.21 8.15
CA SER A 93 12.53 -9.84 8.33
C SER A 93 11.46 -8.89 7.80
N TYR A 94 11.54 -7.64 8.19
CA TYR A 94 10.65 -6.62 7.64
C TYR A 94 11.32 -5.26 7.70
N SER A 95 10.84 -4.35 6.88
CA SER A 95 11.24 -2.95 6.96
C SER A 95 10.01 -2.08 6.80
N TYR A 96 9.99 -0.97 7.51
CA TYR A 96 8.84 -0.07 7.50
C TYR A 96 9.32 1.37 7.47
N ASN A 97 8.78 2.15 6.53
CA ASN A 97 9.07 3.57 6.40
C ASN A 97 7.75 4.32 6.26
N ALA A 98 7.65 5.45 6.93
CA ALA A 98 6.48 6.32 6.85
C ALA A 98 6.91 7.77 6.92
N ARG A 99 6.16 8.65 6.22
CA ARG A 99 6.43 10.09 6.26
C ARG A 99 5.13 10.84 6.35
#